data_a13db95783b59f69c07d2130fc2a5d78
#
_entry.id   a13db95783b59f69c07d2130fc2a5d78
#
_cell.length_a   1.000
_cell.length_b   1.000
_cell.length_c   1.000
_cell.angle_alpha   90.00
_cell.angle_beta   90.00
_cell.angle_gamma   90.00
#
_symmetry.space_group_name_H-M   'P 1'
#
loop_
_entity.id
_entity.type
_entity.pdbx_description
1 polymer ?
#
loop_
_entity_poly.entity_id
_entity_poly.type
_entity_poly.pdbx_seq_one_letter_code
_entity_poly.pdbx_strand_id
1 'polypeptide(L)'
;MARRVFLSRLAQLAALPFFAATGALQGQATRKPLKILMKSAWGSDDPTKAAFPFSHALALAEAGHEVQIYLLGEAVVLMRKVVADAVTPVGWPTVGDFLNKLSARHVQIYACGACSRARAVTESDLANYGAKFGSPPIFVSLVEWADHVITE
;
A
#
# COMPACT_ATOMS: atom_id res chain seq x y z
N MET A 1 -2.72 -43.02 78.57
CA MET A 1 -1.48 -42.28 78.74
C MET A 1 -0.91 -41.92 77.38
N ALA A 2 -0.86 -40.63 77.11
CA ALA A 2 -0.51 -40.04 75.85
C ALA A 2 0.99 -39.91 75.67
N ARG A 3 1.52 -40.16 74.51
CA ARG A 3 2.78 -39.62 74.05
C ARG A 3 2.67 -39.02 72.62
N ARG A 4 2.80 -37.71 72.60
CA ARG A 4 2.89 -36.90 71.39
C ARG A 4 4.23 -37.19 70.67
N VAL A 5 4.16 -37.47 69.39
CA VAL A 5 5.36 -37.43 68.57
C VAL A 5 5.13 -36.30 67.51
N PHE A 6 5.99 -35.27 67.66
CA PHE A 6 6.10 -34.11 66.82
C PHE A 6 6.92 -34.51 65.61
N LEU A 7 6.32 -34.54 64.42
CA LEU A 7 7.07 -34.71 63.20
C LEU A 7 7.11 -33.38 62.43
N SER A 8 8.27 -32.76 62.52
CA SER A 8 8.66 -31.61 61.72
C SER A 8 8.76 -31.98 60.24
N ARG A 9 7.89 -31.43 59.41
CA ARG A 9 8.04 -31.51 57.94
C ARG A 9 8.85 -30.32 57.46
N LEU A 10 10.08 -30.60 57.02
CA LEU A 10 10.88 -29.69 56.24
C LEU A 10 10.16 -29.35 54.93
N ALA A 11 9.88 -28.06 54.72
CA ALA A 11 9.42 -27.53 53.47
C ALA A 11 10.60 -27.46 52.48
N GLN A 12 10.61 -28.31 51.48
CA GLN A 12 11.53 -28.19 50.37
C GLN A 12 10.97 -27.13 49.42
N LEU A 13 11.58 -25.95 49.40
CA LEU A 13 11.39 -24.93 48.36
C LEU A 13 12.02 -25.44 47.07
N ALA A 14 11.18 -25.93 46.15
CA ALA A 14 11.59 -26.19 44.76
C ALA A 14 11.78 -24.85 44.05
N ALA A 15 13.01 -24.46 43.82
CA ALA A 15 13.37 -23.36 42.95
C ALA A 15 13.09 -23.76 41.50
N LEU A 16 12.04 -23.20 40.91
CA LEU A 16 11.79 -23.30 39.48
C LEU A 16 12.82 -22.45 38.72
N PRO A 17 13.51 -22.99 37.73
CA PRO A 17 14.37 -22.18 36.89
C PRO A 17 13.52 -21.25 36.03
N PHE A 18 13.69 -19.95 36.22
CA PHE A 18 13.17 -18.90 35.36
C PHE A 18 13.87 -19.04 33.99
N PHE A 19 13.26 -19.73 33.06
CA PHE A 19 13.68 -19.67 31.68
C PHE A 19 13.36 -18.25 31.16
N ALA A 20 14.35 -17.38 31.21
CA ALA A 20 14.32 -16.15 30.46
C ALA A 20 14.28 -16.53 28.96
N ALA A 21 13.07 -16.49 28.36
CA ALA A 21 12.92 -16.53 26.94
C ALA A 21 13.53 -15.24 26.37
N THR A 22 14.81 -15.29 26.08
CA THR A 22 15.46 -14.31 25.20
C THR A 22 14.82 -14.48 23.83
N GLY A 23 13.69 -13.76 23.61
CA GLY A 23 13.13 -13.59 22.28
C GLY A 23 14.23 -13.01 21.40
N ALA A 24 14.80 -13.85 20.55
CA ALA A 24 15.65 -13.39 19.47
C ALA A 24 14.81 -12.40 18.67
N LEU A 25 15.09 -11.10 18.81
CA LEU A 25 14.75 -10.09 17.84
C LEU A 25 15.44 -10.53 16.53
N GLN A 26 14.73 -11.35 15.76
CA GLN A 26 15.13 -11.63 14.38
C GLN A 26 15.14 -10.27 13.70
N GLY A 27 16.34 -9.71 13.55
CA GLY A 27 16.55 -8.51 12.78
C GLY A 27 15.95 -8.75 11.41
N GLN A 28 14.81 -8.11 11.12
CA GLN A 28 14.35 -7.96 9.75
C GLN A 28 15.50 -7.31 9.02
N ALA A 29 16.21 -8.10 8.20
CA ALA A 29 17.18 -7.56 7.27
C ALA A 29 16.45 -6.45 6.52
N THR A 30 16.89 -5.21 6.69
CA THR A 30 16.32 -4.05 6.04
C THR A 30 16.49 -4.24 4.54
N ARG A 31 15.45 -4.76 3.87
CA ARG A 31 15.46 -4.89 2.42
C ARG A 31 15.61 -3.50 1.85
N LYS A 32 16.52 -3.34 0.90
CA LYS A 32 16.68 -2.07 0.16
C LYS A 32 15.33 -1.71 -0.45
N PRO A 33 14.84 -0.47 -0.27
CA PRO A 33 13.64 0.00 -0.95
C PRO A 33 13.78 -0.20 -2.46
N LEU A 34 12.74 -0.74 -3.07
CA LEU A 34 12.63 -0.88 -4.53
C LEU A 34 11.91 0.33 -5.10
N LYS A 35 12.23 0.69 -6.34
CA LYS A 35 11.51 1.68 -7.14
C LYS A 35 10.52 0.95 -8.04
N ILE A 36 9.24 1.22 -7.88
CA ILE A 36 8.17 0.46 -8.52
C ILE A 36 7.25 1.41 -9.30
N LEU A 37 7.14 1.15 -10.59
CA LEU A 37 6.16 1.80 -11.46
C LEU A 37 4.92 0.91 -11.58
N MET A 38 3.79 1.37 -11.03
CA MET A 38 2.48 0.77 -11.25
C MET A 38 1.85 1.37 -12.50
N LYS A 39 1.40 0.55 -13.43
CA LYS A 39 0.78 0.99 -14.68
C LYS A 39 -0.60 0.37 -14.83
N SER A 40 -1.64 1.15 -15.14
CA SER A 40 -2.99 0.65 -15.36
C SER A 40 -3.74 1.39 -16.46
N ALA A 41 -4.62 0.65 -17.15
CA ALA A 41 -5.55 1.19 -18.13
C ALA A 41 -7.03 0.91 -17.77
N TRP A 42 -7.32 0.24 -16.66
CA TRP A 42 -8.67 -0.12 -16.23
C TRP A 42 -9.41 1.08 -15.64
N GLY A 43 -10.59 1.36 -16.15
CA GLY A 43 -11.47 2.44 -15.71
C GLY A 43 -12.63 1.96 -14.84
N SER A 44 -13.68 2.76 -14.78
CA SER A 44 -14.85 2.55 -13.91
C SER A 44 -15.75 1.38 -14.33
N ASP A 45 -15.55 0.80 -15.49
CA ASP A 45 -16.31 -0.32 -16.04
C ASP A 45 -16.03 -1.67 -15.32
N ASP A 46 -14.84 -1.82 -14.72
CA ASP A 46 -14.50 -2.94 -13.85
C ASP A 46 -13.94 -2.40 -12.51
N PRO A 47 -14.78 -2.19 -11.49
CA PRO A 47 -14.36 -1.61 -10.22
C PRO A 47 -13.20 -2.33 -9.53
N THR A 48 -13.15 -3.66 -9.65
CA THR A 48 -12.10 -4.45 -9.01
C THR A 48 -10.76 -4.23 -9.69
N LYS A 49 -10.69 -4.32 -11.02
CA LYS A 49 -9.48 -4.05 -11.76
C LYS A 49 -9.05 -2.58 -11.66
N ALA A 50 -10.01 -1.66 -11.63
CA ALA A 50 -9.74 -0.24 -11.42
C ALA A 50 -9.05 0.04 -10.07
N ALA A 51 -9.36 -0.73 -9.02
CA ALA A 51 -8.80 -0.54 -7.70
C ALA A 51 -7.44 -1.22 -7.47
N PHE A 52 -7.11 -2.28 -8.22
CA PHE A 52 -5.86 -3.03 -8.04
C PHE A 52 -4.61 -2.15 -8.03
N PRO A 53 -4.36 -1.28 -9.02
CA PRO A 53 -3.13 -0.49 -9.06
C PRO A 53 -2.98 0.42 -7.85
N PHE A 54 -4.07 0.93 -7.30
CA PHE A 54 -4.04 1.82 -6.13
C PHE A 54 -3.88 1.04 -4.82
N SER A 55 -4.56 -0.08 -4.67
CA SER A 55 -4.44 -0.92 -3.47
C SER A 55 -3.05 -1.54 -3.35
N HIS A 56 -2.49 -2.04 -4.45
CA HIS A 56 -1.14 -2.61 -4.48
C HIS A 56 -0.06 -1.53 -4.33
N ALA A 57 -0.23 -0.37 -4.97
CA ALA A 57 0.67 0.77 -4.77
C ALA A 57 0.69 1.22 -3.31
N LEU A 58 -0.47 1.27 -2.64
CA LEU A 58 -0.55 1.62 -1.22
C LEU A 58 0.19 0.59 -0.36
N ALA A 59 -0.06 -0.70 -0.56
CA ALA A 59 0.62 -1.76 0.17
C ALA A 59 2.15 -1.73 -0.02
N LEU A 60 2.62 -1.48 -1.24
CA LEU A 60 4.04 -1.35 -1.55
C LEU A 60 4.65 -0.12 -0.89
N ALA A 61 3.97 1.03 -0.91
CA ALA A 61 4.42 2.23 -0.22
C ALA A 61 4.44 2.05 1.31
N GLU A 62 3.47 1.32 1.87
CA GLU A 62 3.43 0.94 3.30
C GLU A 62 4.56 -0.02 3.69
N ALA A 63 5.00 -0.85 2.77
CA ALA A 63 6.16 -1.72 2.95
C ALA A 63 7.51 -0.97 2.81
N GLY A 64 7.49 0.34 2.53
CA GLY A 64 8.68 1.19 2.46
C GLY A 64 9.32 1.25 1.07
N HIS A 65 8.62 0.85 0.02
CA HIS A 65 9.08 0.99 -1.37
C HIS A 65 8.76 2.37 -1.93
N GLU A 66 9.56 2.84 -2.89
CA GLU A 66 9.28 4.03 -3.68
C GLU A 66 8.32 3.66 -4.82
N VAL A 67 7.12 4.23 -4.83
CA VAL A 67 6.10 3.89 -5.81
C VAL A 67 5.68 5.11 -6.61
N GLN A 68 5.56 4.95 -7.91
CA GLN A 68 4.90 5.90 -8.80
C GLN A 68 3.84 5.20 -9.64
N ILE A 69 2.79 5.91 -10.02
CA ILE A 69 1.66 5.34 -10.76
C ILE A 69 1.52 6.06 -12.12
N TYR A 70 1.33 5.30 -13.20
CA TYR A 70 1.05 5.84 -14.53
C TYR A 70 -0.26 5.29 -15.08
N LEU A 71 -1.25 6.16 -15.23
CA LEU A 71 -2.58 5.84 -15.72
C LEU A 71 -2.72 6.13 -17.22
N LEU A 72 -3.28 5.19 -17.96
CA LEU A 72 -3.58 5.35 -19.39
C LEU A 72 -5.04 4.97 -19.68
N GLY A 73 -5.45 5.15 -20.94
CA GLY A 73 -6.76 4.71 -21.41
C GLY A 73 -7.89 5.15 -20.50
N GLU A 74 -8.73 4.21 -20.10
CA GLU A 74 -9.88 4.48 -19.25
C GLU A 74 -9.50 4.80 -17.80
N ALA A 75 -8.34 4.35 -17.32
CA ALA A 75 -7.91 4.61 -15.95
C ALA A 75 -7.80 6.10 -15.62
N VAL A 76 -7.58 6.99 -16.60
CA VAL A 76 -7.46 8.43 -16.33
C VAL A 76 -8.75 9.05 -15.82
N VAL A 77 -9.94 8.46 -16.09
CA VAL A 77 -11.22 8.99 -15.59
C VAL A 77 -11.33 8.90 -14.05
N LEU A 78 -10.56 8.01 -13.45
CA LEU A 78 -10.48 7.84 -11.99
C LEU A 78 -9.83 9.04 -11.28
N MET A 79 -9.22 9.97 -12.04
CA MET A 79 -8.75 11.24 -11.48
C MET A 79 -9.88 12.22 -11.17
N ARG A 80 -11.07 12.01 -11.73
CA ARG A 80 -12.25 12.77 -11.35
C ARG A 80 -12.77 12.27 -10.01
N LYS A 81 -12.80 13.15 -9.02
CA LYS A 81 -13.21 12.79 -7.66
C LYS A 81 -14.58 12.10 -7.63
N VAL A 82 -15.55 12.61 -8.36
CA VAL A 82 -16.91 12.02 -8.39
C VAL A 82 -16.90 10.59 -8.97
N VAL A 83 -16.00 10.27 -9.90
CA VAL A 83 -15.85 8.93 -10.46
C VAL A 83 -15.13 8.02 -9.46
N ALA A 84 -14.00 8.47 -8.91
CA ALA A 84 -13.22 7.71 -7.95
C ALA A 84 -14.04 7.33 -6.69
N ASP A 85 -14.85 8.25 -6.18
CA ASP A 85 -15.72 8.02 -5.01
C ASP A 85 -16.87 7.03 -5.32
N ALA A 86 -17.32 6.96 -6.58
CA ALA A 86 -18.38 6.05 -7.02
C ALA A 86 -17.88 4.63 -7.35
N VAL A 87 -16.60 4.49 -7.70
CA VAL A 87 -16.02 3.18 -8.06
C VAL A 87 -15.67 2.41 -6.79
N THR A 88 -16.53 1.44 -6.46
CA THR A 88 -16.43 0.63 -5.24
C THR A 88 -16.38 -0.86 -5.59
N PRO A 89 -15.22 -1.53 -5.46
CA PRO A 89 -15.16 -2.99 -5.58
C PRO A 89 -15.94 -3.67 -4.46
N VAL A 90 -16.44 -4.86 -4.73
CA VAL A 90 -17.21 -5.62 -3.74
C VAL A 90 -16.35 -5.92 -2.50
N GLY A 91 -16.76 -5.42 -1.34
CA GLY A 91 -16.08 -5.64 -0.07
C GLY A 91 -14.81 -4.82 0.16
N TRP A 92 -14.51 -3.84 -0.71
CA TRP A 92 -13.34 -2.97 -0.61
C TRP A 92 -13.73 -1.50 -0.39
N PRO A 93 -12.79 -0.65 0.06
CA PRO A 93 -12.93 0.79 0.00
C PRO A 93 -13.10 1.30 -1.43
N THR A 94 -13.60 2.52 -1.59
CA THR A 94 -13.68 3.18 -2.90
C THR A 94 -12.29 3.44 -3.50
N VAL A 95 -12.20 3.60 -4.80
CA VAL A 95 -10.96 4.07 -5.46
C VAL A 95 -10.55 5.44 -4.90
N GLY A 96 -11.50 6.31 -4.59
CA GLY A 96 -11.26 7.62 -3.96
C GLY A 96 -10.56 7.49 -2.61
N ASP A 97 -10.92 6.50 -1.78
CA ASP A 97 -10.27 6.25 -0.50
C ASP A 97 -8.79 5.83 -0.67
N PHE A 98 -8.49 4.97 -1.66
CA PHE A 98 -7.11 4.61 -1.98
C PHE A 98 -6.31 5.81 -2.47
N LEU A 99 -6.87 6.60 -3.38
CA LEU A 99 -6.22 7.80 -3.93
C LEU A 99 -5.91 8.83 -2.84
N ASN A 100 -6.81 9.06 -1.90
CA ASN A 100 -6.59 9.96 -0.76
C ASN A 100 -5.42 9.47 0.12
N LYS A 101 -5.36 8.15 0.40
CA LYS A 101 -4.25 7.56 1.17
C LYS A 101 -2.91 7.64 0.45
N LEU A 102 -2.89 7.43 -0.86
CA LEU A 102 -1.70 7.55 -1.70
C LEU A 102 -1.21 9.01 -1.78
N SER A 103 -2.13 9.96 -1.95
CA SER A 103 -1.83 11.39 -1.94
C SER A 103 -1.25 11.84 -0.60
N ALA A 104 -1.81 11.38 0.52
CA ALA A 104 -1.29 11.67 1.86
C ALA A 104 0.13 11.10 2.09
N ARG A 105 0.53 10.09 1.35
CA ARG A 105 1.88 9.49 1.34
C ARG A 105 2.79 10.08 0.26
N HIS A 106 2.34 11.09 -0.46
CA HIS A 106 3.07 11.73 -1.57
C HIS A 106 3.46 10.78 -2.69
N VAL A 107 2.70 9.70 -2.90
CA VAL A 107 2.88 8.81 -4.05
C VAL A 107 2.51 9.58 -5.31
N GLN A 108 3.49 9.77 -6.21
CA GLN A 108 3.27 10.55 -7.43
C GLN A 108 2.45 9.75 -8.44
N ILE A 109 1.38 10.35 -8.92
CA ILE A 109 0.49 9.79 -9.93
C ILE A 109 0.61 10.62 -11.21
N TYR A 110 0.72 9.95 -12.36
CA TYR A 110 0.70 10.55 -13.69
C TYR A 110 -0.49 10.00 -14.47
N ALA A 111 -1.27 10.88 -15.05
CA ALA A 111 -2.35 10.52 -15.99
C ALA A 111 -1.91 10.90 -17.41
N CYS A 112 -1.93 9.94 -18.34
CA CYS A 112 -1.58 10.16 -19.75
C CYS A 112 -2.32 11.38 -20.30
N GLY A 113 -1.61 12.42 -20.72
CA GLY A 113 -2.20 13.67 -21.17
C GLY A 113 -3.07 13.52 -22.42
N ALA A 114 -2.71 12.65 -23.38
CA ALA A 114 -3.54 12.38 -24.54
C ALA A 114 -4.85 11.67 -24.16
N CYS A 115 -4.77 10.66 -23.29
CA CYS A 115 -5.94 9.94 -22.78
C CYS A 115 -6.86 10.86 -21.96
N SER A 116 -6.26 11.75 -21.14
CA SER A 116 -6.96 12.74 -20.34
C SER A 116 -7.74 13.73 -21.19
N ARG A 117 -7.10 14.30 -22.22
CA ARG A 117 -7.79 15.21 -23.16
C ARG A 117 -8.98 14.53 -23.85
N ALA A 118 -8.82 13.29 -24.32
CA ALA A 118 -9.88 12.55 -24.99
C ALA A 118 -11.09 12.26 -24.07
N ARG A 119 -10.89 12.30 -22.75
CA ARG A 119 -11.92 12.03 -21.73
C ARG A 119 -12.27 13.24 -20.89
N ALA A 120 -11.85 14.42 -21.30
CA ALA A 120 -12.06 15.70 -20.63
C ALA A 120 -11.65 15.68 -19.12
N VAL A 121 -10.58 14.96 -18.80
CA VAL A 121 -9.92 15.04 -17.49
C VAL A 121 -9.04 16.28 -17.48
N THR A 122 -9.18 17.12 -16.45
CA THR A 122 -8.61 18.45 -16.35
C THR A 122 -7.49 18.53 -15.31
N GLU A 123 -6.72 19.63 -15.29
CA GLU A 123 -5.74 19.90 -14.23
C GLU A 123 -6.39 19.97 -12.84
N SER A 124 -7.61 20.51 -12.76
CA SER A 124 -8.38 20.57 -11.52
C SER A 124 -8.73 19.18 -10.99
N ASP A 125 -9.02 18.21 -11.89
CA ASP A 125 -9.25 16.82 -11.49
C ASP A 125 -7.97 16.20 -10.91
N LEU A 126 -6.82 16.45 -11.53
CA LEU A 126 -5.52 15.94 -11.06
C LEU A 126 -5.10 16.56 -9.73
N ALA A 127 -5.40 17.84 -9.53
CA ALA A 127 -5.05 18.56 -8.31
C ALA A 127 -5.65 17.94 -7.04
N ASN A 128 -6.82 17.28 -7.15
CA ASN A 128 -7.46 16.59 -6.01
C ASN A 128 -6.53 15.57 -5.33
N TYR A 129 -5.62 14.99 -6.09
CA TYR A 129 -4.72 13.91 -5.63
C TYR A 129 -3.23 14.24 -5.79
N GLY A 130 -2.89 15.50 -6.13
CA GLY A 130 -1.51 15.90 -6.42
C GLY A 130 -0.93 15.23 -7.66
N ALA A 131 -1.79 14.73 -8.55
CA ALA A 131 -1.39 14.07 -9.79
C ALA A 131 -0.93 15.07 -10.87
N LYS A 132 -0.25 14.58 -11.90
CA LYS A 132 0.27 15.37 -13.02
C LYS A 132 -0.10 14.73 -14.34
N PHE A 133 -0.13 15.54 -15.39
CA PHE A 133 -0.21 14.97 -16.74
C PHE A 133 1.10 14.26 -17.11
N GLY A 134 0.94 13.05 -17.61
CA GLY A 134 2.02 12.26 -18.19
C GLY A 134 2.16 12.49 -19.70
N SER A 135 3.38 12.31 -20.19
CA SER A 135 3.72 12.36 -21.61
C SER A 135 4.62 11.19 -21.98
N PRO A 136 4.85 10.89 -23.28
CA PRO A 136 5.79 9.84 -23.67
C PRO A 136 7.20 10.01 -23.07
N PRO A 137 7.83 11.20 -23.06
CA PRO A 137 9.12 11.39 -22.39
C PRO A 137 9.06 11.09 -20.87
N ILE A 138 8.00 11.53 -20.17
CA ILE A 138 7.81 11.22 -18.75
C ILE A 138 7.69 9.71 -18.55
N PHE A 139 6.93 9.01 -19.40
CA PHE A 139 6.80 7.56 -19.32
C PHE A 139 8.16 6.84 -19.47
N VAL A 140 8.99 7.28 -20.44
CA VAL A 140 10.36 6.74 -20.61
C VAL A 140 11.17 6.94 -19.34
N SER A 141 11.19 8.16 -18.78
CA SER A 141 11.92 8.46 -17.55
C SER A 141 11.44 7.61 -16.36
N LEU A 142 10.14 7.32 -16.28
CA LEU A 142 9.58 6.47 -15.23
C LEU A 142 10.01 5.00 -15.36
N VAL A 143 10.07 4.49 -16.59
CA VAL A 143 10.56 3.12 -16.87
C VAL A 143 12.05 3.01 -16.55
N GLU A 144 12.85 4.02 -16.88
CA GLU A 144 14.28 4.07 -16.57
C GLU A 144 14.55 4.22 -15.06
N TRP A 145 13.66 4.90 -14.35
CA TRP A 145 13.73 5.06 -12.89
C TRP A 145 13.39 3.77 -12.14
N ALA A 146 12.47 2.94 -12.65
CA ALA A 146 11.90 1.81 -11.92
C ALA A 146 12.81 0.58 -11.94
N ASP A 147 12.97 -0.06 -10.77
CA ASP A 147 13.53 -1.42 -10.69
C ASP A 147 12.52 -2.47 -11.21
N HIS A 148 11.22 -2.21 -11.04
CA HIS A 148 10.12 -3.05 -11.50
C HIS A 148 8.97 -2.24 -12.08
N VAL A 149 8.40 -2.74 -13.18
CA VAL A 149 7.15 -2.21 -13.77
C VAL A 149 6.07 -3.27 -13.59
N ILE A 150 5.00 -2.91 -12.88
CA ILE A 150 3.83 -3.76 -12.65
C ILE A 150 2.69 -3.19 -13.48
N THR A 151 2.05 -4.04 -14.29
CA THR A 151 0.89 -3.65 -15.11
C THR A 151 -0.34 -4.41 -14.62
N GLU A 152 -1.40 -3.69 -14.34
CA GLU A 152 -2.69 -4.18 -13.90
C GLU A 152 -3.83 -3.66 -14.76
#